data_081e8c8b245f40dc62661ff0468b35d7
#
_entry.id   081e8c8b245f40dc62661ff0468b35d7
#
_cell.length_a   1.000
_cell.length_b   1.000
_cell.length_c   1.000
_cell.angle_alpha   90.00
_cell.angle_beta   90.00
_cell.angle_gamma   90.00
#
_symmetry.space_group_name_H-M   'P 1'
#
loop_
_entity.id
_entity.type
_entity.pdbx_description
1 polymer ?
#
loop_
_entity_poly.entity_id
_entity_poly.type
_entity_poly.pdbx_seq_one_letter_code
_entity_poly.pdbx_strand_id
1 'polypeptide(L)'
;MSESPNWSNPLRDSRDLRLPRIAGPCSLVIFGVTGDLAQKKLLPAVYDLANRGLLPPSFGLTGFARRDWTQERFIEFVKAAVQAHCRTPFKESTWRNLAAGIRFVQGTFDDPEAFERLSATVQELDRDRGTQGNHAFYMSVPPRAFPQVAKQLAASGLSRSSEGAWRRVIIEKPFGHDLASAKELDSVVSEVFDPNSVFRIDHYLGKETVQNLLALRFANAMYEPIWNANYVDHVQITMAEDIGIGGRAGYYDGIGAARDVIQNHLLQLMALTAMEEPVSFTAKDLTAEKTKVLSAVRLPKDLAANTARGQYAKGWQGSHEVVGYLEEKGIDPKSTTETYAAIRLDIDTRRWAGVPFYLRCGKRLGKRVTEIAVVFKRAPHLPFEQTAVRELGKNAIVIRVQPDEGVTMRFGAKVPGGSTMEVRDVNMDFSYGRSFTENSPEAYERLILDVLLGDPPLFPTTEEVNLSWEILDPIEQFWSTLGQPQAYRAGTWGPAQADEMLARDGRHWRMP
;
A
#
# COMPACT_ATOMS: atom_id res chain seq x y z
N MET A 1 10.19 51.77 -10.88
CA MET A 1 10.65 50.47 -10.40
C MET A 1 9.79 49.43 -11.10
N SER A 2 10.28 48.81 -12.16
CA SER A 2 9.57 47.75 -12.88
C SER A 2 9.74 46.44 -12.12
N GLU A 3 8.66 45.96 -11.57
CA GLU A 3 8.63 44.57 -11.05
C GLU A 3 8.98 43.62 -12.18
N SER A 4 10.10 42.91 -12.05
CA SER A 4 10.44 41.82 -12.93
C SER A 4 9.32 40.77 -12.86
N PRO A 5 8.79 40.30 -13.99
CA PRO A 5 7.73 39.27 -13.96
C PRO A 5 8.30 38.02 -13.31
N ASN A 6 7.68 37.64 -12.22
CA ASN A 6 7.99 36.42 -11.49
C ASN A 6 7.55 35.21 -12.36
N TRP A 7 8.47 34.74 -13.22
CA TRP A 7 8.23 33.58 -14.08
C TRP A 7 8.21 32.32 -13.22
N SER A 8 7.07 32.02 -12.57
CA SER A 8 6.87 30.74 -11.95
C SER A 8 6.74 29.66 -13.03
N ASN A 9 7.55 28.61 -12.93
CA ASN A 9 7.42 27.47 -13.83
C ASN A 9 6.02 26.85 -13.61
N PRO A 10 5.11 26.84 -14.61
CA PRO A 10 3.75 26.32 -14.46
C PRO A 10 3.73 24.83 -14.06
N LEU A 11 4.78 24.05 -14.39
CA LEU A 11 4.93 22.65 -13.94
C LEU A 11 5.21 22.52 -12.44
N ARG A 12 5.39 23.63 -11.74
CA ARG A 12 5.56 23.70 -10.27
C ARG A 12 4.40 24.39 -9.57
N ASP A 13 3.40 24.84 -10.29
CA ASP A 13 2.20 25.44 -9.68
C ASP A 13 1.35 24.32 -9.05
N SER A 14 1.28 24.32 -7.73
CA SER A 14 0.48 23.34 -6.97
C SER A 14 -1.02 23.42 -7.25
N ARG A 15 -1.48 24.50 -7.87
CA ARG A 15 -2.89 24.72 -8.22
C ARG A 15 -3.26 24.16 -9.60
N ASP A 16 -2.28 23.97 -10.48
CA ASP A 16 -2.51 23.40 -11.81
C ASP A 16 -2.26 21.89 -11.80
N LEU A 17 -3.31 21.12 -11.52
CA LEU A 17 -3.28 19.65 -11.47
C LEU A 17 -3.33 18.98 -12.84
N ARG A 18 -3.42 19.76 -13.94
CA ARG A 18 -3.49 19.21 -15.32
C ARG A 18 -2.12 18.76 -15.83
N LEU A 19 -1.05 19.31 -15.27
CA LEU A 19 0.32 19.02 -15.69
C LEU A 19 1.06 18.19 -14.64
N PRO A 20 1.95 17.27 -15.06
CA PRO A 20 2.82 16.56 -14.14
C PRO A 20 3.66 17.54 -13.31
N ARG A 21 3.61 17.40 -11.99
CA ARG A 21 4.40 18.24 -11.09
C ARG A 21 5.84 17.74 -11.06
N ILE A 22 6.79 18.65 -11.20
CA ILE A 22 8.24 18.36 -11.13
C ILE A 22 8.74 18.70 -9.73
N ALA A 23 9.51 17.80 -9.12
CA ALA A 23 10.14 18.06 -7.83
C ALA A 23 11.09 19.28 -7.92
N GLY A 24 11.11 20.08 -6.86
CA GLY A 24 12.10 21.16 -6.70
C GLY A 24 13.51 20.63 -6.42
N PRO A 25 14.53 21.51 -6.40
CA PRO A 25 15.89 21.14 -5.99
C PRO A 25 15.87 20.40 -4.65
N CYS A 26 16.46 19.20 -4.60
CA CYS A 26 16.46 18.36 -3.40
C CYS A 26 17.43 17.18 -3.49
N SER A 27 17.68 16.53 -2.36
CA SER A 27 18.36 15.24 -2.30
C SER A 27 17.54 14.19 -1.56
N LEU A 28 17.75 12.93 -1.92
CA LEU A 28 17.21 11.75 -1.26
C LEU A 28 18.34 10.93 -0.65
N VAL A 29 18.28 10.71 0.65
CA VAL A 29 19.19 9.80 1.38
C VAL A 29 18.47 8.50 1.63
N ILE A 30 19.03 7.35 1.22
CA ILE A 30 18.43 6.03 1.44
C ILE A 30 19.28 5.27 2.44
N PHE A 31 18.77 5.06 3.65
CA PHE A 31 19.35 4.15 4.64
C PHE A 31 19.04 2.71 4.27
N GLY A 32 20.05 1.84 4.36
CA GLY A 32 19.90 0.44 3.94
C GLY A 32 19.81 0.26 2.42
N VAL A 33 20.48 1.13 1.67
CA VAL A 33 20.43 1.20 0.20
C VAL A 33 20.84 -0.08 -0.52
N THR A 34 21.55 -0.98 0.15
CA THR A 34 21.97 -2.30 -0.40
C THR A 34 20.94 -3.40 -0.17
N GLY A 35 19.79 -3.08 0.44
CA GLY A 35 18.72 -4.04 0.69
C GLY A 35 17.83 -4.29 -0.54
N ASP A 36 17.05 -5.37 -0.48
CA ASP A 36 16.17 -5.82 -1.56
C ASP A 36 15.17 -4.76 -2.02
N LEU A 37 14.56 -4.02 -1.08
CA LEU A 37 13.60 -2.96 -1.40
C LEU A 37 14.29 -1.84 -2.21
N ALA A 38 15.43 -1.39 -1.75
CA ALA A 38 16.18 -0.34 -2.44
C ALA A 38 16.59 -0.80 -3.84
N GLN A 39 17.15 -2.00 -3.96
CA GLN A 39 17.62 -2.54 -5.24
C GLN A 39 16.48 -2.78 -6.25
N LYS A 40 15.35 -3.38 -5.79
CA LYS A 40 14.30 -3.83 -6.70
C LYS A 40 13.22 -2.76 -6.96
N LYS A 41 13.14 -1.73 -6.10
CA LYS A 41 12.05 -0.74 -6.12
C LYS A 41 12.54 0.71 -6.09
N LEU A 42 13.30 1.13 -5.06
CA LEU A 42 13.56 2.54 -4.85
C LEU A 42 14.54 3.11 -5.89
N LEU A 43 15.65 2.44 -6.14
CA LEU A 43 16.65 2.88 -7.13
C LEU A 43 16.08 2.90 -8.55
N PRO A 44 15.34 1.86 -9.01
CA PRO A 44 14.63 1.91 -10.28
C PRO A 44 13.59 3.03 -10.36
N ALA A 45 12.79 3.25 -9.31
CA ALA A 45 11.80 4.31 -9.27
C ALA A 45 12.41 5.72 -9.39
N VAL A 46 13.53 5.96 -8.71
CA VAL A 46 14.29 7.22 -8.85
C VAL A 46 14.75 7.42 -10.29
N TYR A 47 15.26 6.36 -10.93
CA TYR A 47 15.67 6.43 -12.34
C TYR A 47 14.47 6.70 -13.26
N ASP A 48 13.37 6.00 -13.08
CA ASP A 48 12.16 6.17 -13.89
C ASP A 48 11.59 7.59 -13.76
N LEU A 49 11.58 8.17 -12.55
CA LEU A 49 11.24 9.57 -12.34
C LEU A 49 12.19 10.53 -13.09
N ALA A 50 13.51 10.28 -13.03
CA ALA A 50 14.49 11.08 -13.77
C ALA A 50 14.28 10.95 -15.29
N ASN A 51 14.01 9.75 -15.79
CA ASN A 51 13.78 9.49 -17.22
C ASN A 51 12.48 10.09 -17.75
N ARG A 52 11.48 10.25 -16.89
CA ARG A 52 10.22 10.97 -17.17
C ARG A 52 10.36 12.50 -17.04
N GLY A 53 11.51 13.01 -16.58
CA GLY A 53 11.75 14.45 -16.37
C GLY A 53 11.04 15.02 -15.13
N LEU A 54 10.68 14.17 -14.16
CA LEU A 54 9.97 14.57 -12.94
C LEU A 54 10.91 14.90 -11.77
N LEU A 55 12.22 14.61 -11.89
CA LEU A 55 13.25 15.05 -10.96
C LEU A 55 13.99 16.27 -11.52
N PRO A 56 14.45 17.20 -10.65
CA PRO A 56 15.22 18.35 -11.08
C PRO A 56 16.63 17.94 -11.54
N PRO A 57 17.27 18.69 -12.44
CA PRO A 57 18.68 18.46 -12.79
C PRO A 57 19.63 18.51 -11.58
N SER A 58 19.24 19.26 -10.54
CA SER A 58 19.95 19.40 -9.27
C SER A 58 19.69 18.25 -8.29
N PHE A 59 19.00 17.18 -8.69
CA PHE A 59 18.70 16.07 -7.80
C PHE A 59 19.98 15.35 -7.32
N GLY A 60 20.06 15.09 -6.00
CA GLY A 60 21.11 14.30 -5.38
C GLY A 60 20.55 12.99 -4.80
N LEU A 61 21.33 11.91 -4.87
CA LEU A 61 21.00 10.62 -4.26
C LEU A 61 22.18 10.15 -3.39
N THR A 62 21.94 9.96 -2.10
CA THR A 62 22.96 9.42 -1.20
C THR A 62 22.53 8.06 -0.68
N GLY A 63 23.35 7.04 -0.89
CA GLY A 63 23.18 5.73 -0.30
C GLY A 63 23.96 5.62 1.01
N PHE A 64 23.31 5.13 2.06
CA PHE A 64 23.95 4.83 3.35
C PHE A 64 23.82 3.32 3.65
N ALA A 65 24.98 2.65 3.83
CA ALA A 65 25.01 1.23 4.17
C ALA A 65 26.34 0.83 4.82
N ARG A 66 26.34 -0.32 5.50
CA ARG A 66 27.53 -0.88 6.19
C ARG A 66 28.54 -1.58 5.27
N ARG A 67 28.26 -1.67 3.96
CA ARG A 67 29.16 -2.31 2.99
C ARG A 67 30.43 -1.48 2.83
N ASP A 68 31.57 -2.16 2.84
CA ASP A 68 32.86 -1.55 2.52
C ASP A 68 32.99 -1.45 0.99
N TRP A 69 32.37 -0.42 0.44
CA TRP A 69 32.37 -0.15 -1.00
C TRP A 69 32.95 1.21 -1.30
N THR A 70 33.64 1.31 -2.44
CA THR A 70 34.02 2.60 -3.01
C THR A 70 32.82 3.28 -3.65
N GLN A 71 32.96 4.59 -3.93
CA GLN A 71 31.97 5.38 -4.66
C GLN A 71 31.65 4.74 -6.03
N GLU A 72 32.68 4.31 -6.77
CA GLU A 72 32.55 3.68 -8.09
C GLU A 72 31.76 2.38 -8.00
N ARG A 73 32.10 1.54 -7.01
CA ARG A 73 31.39 0.27 -6.78
C ARG A 73 29.92 0.49 -6.48
N PHE A 74 29.59 1.51 -5.72
CA PHE A 74 28.20 1.84 -5.43
C PHE A 74 27.46 2.33 -6.69
N ILE A 75 28.08 3.18 -7.52
CA ILE A 75 27.49 3.63 -8.80
C ILE A 75 27.21 2.42 -9.72
N GLU A 76 28.15 1.46 -9.82
CA GLU A 76 27.95 0.24 -10.59
C GLU A 76 26.76 -0.59 -10.06
N PHE A 77 26.66 -0.73 -8.75
CA PHE A 77 25.52 -1.41 -8.10
C PHE A 77 24.18 -0.74 -8.43
N VAL A 78 24.12 0.60 -8.32
CA VAL A 78 22.90 1.36 -8.67
C VAL A 78 22.56 1.18 -10.15
N LYS A 79 23.56 1.28 -11.06
CA LYS A 79 23.36 1.06 -12.49
C LYS A 79 22.78 -0.31 -12.79
N ALA A 80 23.35 -1.35 -12.20
CA ALA A 80 22.87 -2.72 -12.37
C ALA A 80 21.44 -2.91 -11.86
N ALA A 81 21.11 -2.34 -10.70
CA ALA A 81 19.76 -2.38 -10.13
C ALA A 81 18.74 -1.68 -11.05
N VAL A 82 19.09 -0.51 -11.56
CA VAL A 82 18.25 0.26 -12.50
C VAL A 82 18.04 -0.54 -13.79
N GLN A 83 19.12 -1.03 -14.42
CA GLN A 83 19.02 -1.81 -15.67
C GLN A 83 18.18 -3.08 -15.53
N ALA A 84 18.21 -3.71 -14.36
CA ALA A 84 17.46 -4.94 -14.09
C ALA A 84 15.98 -4.71 -13.82
N HIS A 85 15.59 -3.53 -13.30
CA HIS A 85 14.26 -3.34 -12.72
C HIS A 85 13.51 -2.06 -13.13
N CYS A 86 14.14 -1.13 -13.90
CA CYS A 86 13.43 0.05 -14.40
C CYS A 86 12.30 -0.33 -15.37
N ARG A 87 11.26 0.46 -15.38
CA ARG A 87 10.08 0.26 -16.25
C ARG A 87 10.14 1.08 -17.52
N THR A 88 10.91 2.17 -17.51
CA THR A 88 11.16 2.97 -18.71
C THR A 88 12.42 2.47 -19.43
N PRO A 89 12.52 2.65 -20.76
CA PRO A 89 13.72 2.28 -21.49
C PRO A 89 14.96 2.95 -20.91
N PHE A 90 16.03 2.17 -20.68
CA PHE A 90 17.29 2.71 -20.15
C PHE A 90 17.96 3.65 -21.16
N LYS A 91 18.24 4.89 -20.75
CA LYS A 91 18.93 5.92 -21.55
C LYS A 91 20.22 6.32 -20.86
N GLU A 92 21.33 6.19 -21.56
CA GLU A 92 22.67 6.51 -21.01
C GLU A 92 22.82 8.02 -20.67
N SER A 93 22.12 8.91 -21.39
CA SER A 93 22.11 10.34 -21.08
C SER A 93 21.45 10.66 -19.74
N THR A 94 20.28 10.05 -19.47
CA THR A 94 19.58 10.17 -18.18
C THR A 94 20.43 9.59 -17.06
N TRP A 95 21.01 8.41 -17.30
CA TRP A 95 21.89 7.77 -16.33
C TRP A 95 23.07 8.64 -15.94
N ARG A 96 23.81 9.21 -16.94
CA ARG A 96 24.96 10.07 -16.66
C ARG A 96 24.59 11.28 -15.79
N ASN A 97 23.46 11.93 -16.07
CA ASN A 97 23.00 13.06 -15.27
C ASN A 97 22.67 12.66 -13.83
N LEU A 98 21.99 11.53 -13.66
CA LEU A 98 21.67 11.00 -12.34
C LEU A 98 22.93 10.56 -11.58
N ALA A 99 23.82 9.82 -12.24
CA ALA A 99 25.06 9.29 -11.65
C ALA A 99 25.99 10.39 -11.12
N ALA A 100 26.01 11.55 -11.76
CA ALA A 100 26.79 12.70 -11.30
C ALA A 100 26.34 13.21 -9.90
N GLY A 101 25.08 12.98 -9.53
CA GLY A 101 24.51 13.32 -8.22
C GLY A 101 24.47 12.16 -7.21
N ILE A 102 25.02 10.99 -7.54
CA ILE A 102 25.05 9.83 -6.63
C ILE A 102 26.26 9.92 -5.69
N ARG A 103 26.02 9.69 -4.40
CA ARG A 103 27.07 9.59 -3.35
C ARG A 103 26.83 8.34 -2.51
N PHE A 104 27.90 7.84 -1.91
CA PHE A 104 27.86 6.71 -0.99
C PHE A 104 28.54 7.05 0.33
N VAL A 105 27.88 6.72 1.43
CA VAL A 105 28.42 6.84 2.77
C VAL A 105 28.40 5.47 3.43
N GLN A 106 29.59 4.97 3.75
CA GLN A 106 29.74 3.74 4.52
C GLN A 106 29.53 4.04 6.01
N GLY A 107 28.73 3.22 6.67
CA GLY A 107 28.53 3.31 8.13
C GLY A 107 27.47 2.37 8.65
N THR A 108 27.49 2.20 9.97
CA THR A 108 26.43 1.52 10.74
C THR A 108 25.52 2.56 11.38
N PHE A 109 24.35 2.14 11.85
CA PHE A 109 23.37 3.08 12.42
C PHE A 109 23.73 3.59 13.81
N ASP A 110 24.74 3.03 14.42
CA ASP A 110 25.32 3.39 15.73
C ASP A 110 26.65 4.14 15.62
N ASP A 111 27.13 4.46 14.40
CA ASP A 111 28.39 5.15 14.14
C ASP A 111 28.18 6.67 13.97
N PRO A 112 28.44 7.52 14.99
CA PRO A 112 28.28 8.97 14.89
C PRO A 112 29.16 9.59 13.79
N GLU A 113 30.40 9.08 13.60
CA GLU A 113 31.31 9.60 12.57
C GLU A 113 30.75 9.36 11.15
N ALA A 114 30.02 8.26 10.92
CA ALA A 114 29.35 8.03 9.64
C ALA A 114 28.23 9.05 9.40
N PHE A 115 27.53 9.50 10.44
CA PHE A 115 26.51 10.56 10.29
C PHE A 115 27.14 11.94 10.12
N GLU A 116 28.32 12.20 10.67
CA GLU A 116 29.11 13.40 10.34
C GLU A 116 29.54 13.39 8.87
N ARG A 117 30.06 12.24 8.37
CA ARG A 117 30.37 12.07 6.94
C ARG A 117 29.13 12.24 6.07
N LEU A 118 27.97 11.71 6.49
CA LEU A 118 26.71 11.92 5.78
C LEU A 118 26.33 13.40 5.74
N SER A 119 26.47 14.12 6.85
CA SER A 119 26.21 15.57 6.91
C SER A 119 27.11 16.33 5.93
N ALA A 120 28.40 16.03 5.94
CA ALA A 120 29.36 16.64 4.99
C ALA A 120 28.98 16.33 3.53
N THR A 121 28.58 15.08 3.23
CA THR A 121 28.19 14.63 1.88
C THR A 121 26.94 15.34 1.36
N VAL A 122 25.89 15.50 2.18
CA VAL A 122 24.68 16.23 1.74
C VAL A 122 24.95 17.71 1.57
N GLN A 123 25.83 18.31 2.39
CA GLN A 123 26.28 19.70 2.21
C GLN A 123 27.14 19.89 0.94
N GLU A 124 27.94 18.88 0.58
CA GLU A 124 28.63 18.88 -0.71
C GLU A 124 27.62 18.89 -1.87
N LEU A 125 26.59 18.04 -1.82
CA LEU A 125 25.52 18.03 -2.83
C LEU A 125 24.76 19.37 -2.88
N ASP A 126 24.56 20.05 -1.75
CA ASP A 126 23.96 21.39 -1.73
C ASP A 126 24.77 22.39 -2.53
N ARG A 127 26.11 22.36 -2.41
CA ARG A 127 27.01 23.23 -3.14
C ARG A 127 27.16 22.84 -4.61
N ASP A 128 27.41 21.57 -4.87
CA ASP A 128 27.80 21.08 -6.20
C ASP A 128 26.61 20.90 -7.13
N ARG A 129 25.46 20.49 -6.58
CA ARG A 129 24.23 20.22 -7.33
C ARG A 129 23.16 21.30 -7.16
N GLY A 130 23.26 22.13 -6.14
CA GLY A 130 22.27 23.15 -5.83
C GLY A 130 20.95 22.55 -5.31
N THR A 131 21.02 21.59 -4.38
CA THR A 131 19.83 20.96 -3.79
C THR A 131 19.09 21.87 -2.80
N GLN A 132 19.61 23.06 -2.55
CA GLN A 132 19.01 24.12 -1.72
C GLN A 132 18.75 23.70 -0.26
N GLY A 133 19.52 22.78 0.27
CA GLY A 133 19.33 22.29 1.62
C GLY A 133 18.06 21.45 1.83
N ASN A 134 17.38 21.01 0.77
CA ASN A 134 16.16 20.19 0.84
C ASN A 134 16.53 18.71 0.83
N HIS A 135 16.25 18.00 1.93
CA HIS A 135 16.63 16.60 2.08
C HIS A 135 15.47 15.73 2.52
N ALA A 136 15.28 14.60 1.81
CA ALA A 136 14.41 13.51 2.21
C ALA A 136 15.25 12.31 2.72
N PHE A 137 14.86 11.72 3.83
CA PHE A 137 15.52 10.57 4.45
C PHE A 137 14.62 9.33 4.36
N TYR A 138 15.02 8.37 3.57
CA TYR A 138 14.26 7.12 3.37
C TYR A 138 14.79 6.02 4.29
N MET A 139 13.95 5.57 5.23
CA MET A 139 14.26 4.52 6.19
C MET A 139 13.98 3.12 5.61
N SER A 140 14.82 2.67 4.64
CA SER A 140 14.75 1.30 4.11
C SER A 140 15.53 0.32 5.01
N VAL A 141 15.18 0.30 6.29
CA VAL A 141 15.86 -0.44 7.35
C VAL A 141 14.87 -1.19 8.23
N PRO A 142 15.30 -2.23 8.97
CA PRO A 142 14.41 -2.90 9.92
C PRO A 142 13.83 -1.91 10.96
N PRO A 143 12.56 -2.06 11.38
CA PRO A 143 11.89 -1.12 12.30
C PRO A 143 12.66 -0.85 13.58
N ARG A 144 13.33 -1.87 14.14
CA ARG A 144 14.19 -1.74 15.34
C ARG A 144 15.33 -0.74 15.19
N ALA A 145 15.72 -0.40 13.95
CA ALA A 145 16.78 0.57 13.69
C ALA A 145 16.26 2.01 13.55
N PHE A 146 14.94 2.24 13.40
CA PHE A 146 14.37 3.58 13.22
C PHE A 146 14.74 4.53 14.36
N PRO A 147 14.57 4.17 15.66
CA PRO A 147 14.92 5.05 16.75
C PRO A 147 16.40 5.47 16.73
N GLN A 148 17.28 4.53 16.42
CA GLN A 148 18.71 4.78 16.36
C GLN A 148 19.07 5.76 15.23
N VAL A 149 18.55 5.53 14.02
CA VAL A 149 18.78 6.42 12.87
C VAL A 149 18.20 7.82 13.12
N ALA A 150 17.00 7.90 13.68
CA ALA A 150 16.38 9.19 14.03
C ALA A 150 17.23 10.00 15.03
N LYS A 151 17.72 9.35 16.09
CA LYS A 151 18.62 9.99 17.08
C LYS A 151 19.92 10.49 16.46
N GLN A 152 20.53 9.69 15.59
CA GLN A 152 21.76 10.10 14.89
C GLN A 152 21.52 11.28 13.92
N LEU A 153 20.40 11.28 13.19
CA LEU A 153 20.02 12.42 12.36
C LEU A 153 19.82 13.71 13.18
N ALA A 154 19.25 13.59 14.37
CA ALA A 154 19.13 14.73 15.29
C ALA A 154 20.51 15.21 15.80
N ALA A 155 21.35 14.27 16.23
CA ALA A 155 22.68 14.59 16.79
C ALA A 155 23.62 15.23 15.75
N SER A 156 23.57 14.78 14.49
CA SER A 156 24.37 15.34 13.37
C SER A 156 23.76 16.60 12.77
N GLY A 157 22.64 17.12 13.29
CA GLY A 157 21.95 18.29 12.79
C GLY A 157 21.19 18.09 11.46
N LEU A 158 21.16 16.87 10.91
CA LEU A 158 20.51 16.56 9.64
C LEU A 158 18.98 16.63 9.71
N SER A 159 18.38 16.50 10.89
CA SER A 159 16.93 16.64 11.08
C SER A 159 16.44 18.09 11.02
N ARG A 160 17.33 19.06 11.15
CA ARG A 160 17.00 20.49 11.15
C ARG A 160 17.25 21.11 9.77
N SER A 161 16.35 21.97 9.35
CA SER A 161 16.49 22.74 8.11
C SER A 161 16.89 24.20 8.40
N SER A 162 17.62 24.80 7.47
CA SER A 162 17.76 26.26 7.40
C SER A 162 16.45 26.90 6.96
N GLU A 163 16.34 28.21 7.13
CA GLU A 163 15.17 28.98 6.69
C GLU A 163 14.91 28.77 5.17
N GLY A 164 13.67 28.45 4.82
CA GLY A 164 13.25 28.17 3.44
C GLY A 164 13.55 26.76 2.93
N ALA A 165 14.32 25.93 3.65
CA ALA A 165 14.56 24.54 3.31
C ALA A 165 13.63 23.60 4.08
N TRP A 166 13.51 22.36 3.61
CA TRP A 166 12.68 21.35 4.25
C TRP A 166 13.45 20.06 4.58
N ARG A 167 12.97 19.34 5.59
CA ARG A 167 13.38 17.98 5.94
C ARG A 167 12.16 17.09 5.91
N ARG A 168 12.27 15.90 5.29
CA ARG A 168 11.21 14.89 5.25
C ARG A 168 11.77 13.53 5.56
N VAL A 169 11.03 12.75 6.32
CA VAL A 169 11.40 11.37 6.63
C VAL A 169 10.36 10.41 6.10
N ILE A 170 10.84 9.36 5.46
CA ILE A 170 9.99 8.32 4.86
C ILE A 170 10.18 7.05 5.68
N ILE A 171 9.09 6.51 6.19
CA ILE A 171 9.09 5.32 7.04
C ILE A 171 8.31 4.21 6.35
N GLU A 172 8.95 3.03 6.23
CA GLU A 172 8.33 1.82 5.72
C GLU A 172 7.54 1.07 6.80
N LYS A 173 6.57 0.29 6.37
CA LYS A 173 5.90 -0.67 7.26
C LYS A 173 6.89 -1.73 7.78
N PRO A 174 6.63 -2.30 8.96
CA PRO A 174 5.49 -2.13 9.84
C PRO A 174 5.62 -0.91 10.75
N PHE A 175 4.50 -0.27 11.05
CA PHE A 175 4.39 0.83 12.00
C PHE A 175 4.00 0.28 13.37
N GLY A 176 4.96 -0.28 14.08
CA GLY A 176 4.73 -1.08 15.28
C GLY A 176 4.26 -2.51 14.96
N HIS A 177 4.03 -3.29 16.02
CA HIS A 177 3.45 -4.65 15.96
C HIS A 177 2.17 -4.76 16.79
N ASP A 178 1.81 -3.69 17.50
CA ASP A 178 0.60 -3.41 18.26
C ASP A 178 0.46 -1.88 18.46
N LEU A 179 -0.65 -1.44 19.05
CA LEU A 179 -0.90 -0.03 19.33
C LEU A 179 0.16 0.62 20.19
N ALA A 180 0.66 -0.09 21.19
CA ALA A 180 1.64 0.45 22.13
C ALA A 180 2.97 0.76 21.45
N SER A 181 3.48 -0.20 20.68
CA SER A 181 4.73 -0.04 19.92
C SER A 181 4.59 0.96 18.75
N ALA A 182 3.39 1.09 18.17
CA ALA A 182 3.12 2.12 17.15
C ALA A 182 3.21 3.53 17.77
N LYS A 183 2.62 3.74 18.95
CA LYS A 183 2.71 5.01 19.68
C LYS A 183 4.14 5.32 20.15
N GLU A 184 4.89 4.31 20.57
CA GLU A 184 6.30 4.46 20.93
C GLU A 184 7.14 4.89 19.72
N LEU A 185 6.96 4.22 18.57
CA LEU A 185 7.65 4.60 17.34
C LEU A 185 7.31 6.03 16.93
N ASP A 186 6.03 6.40 16.98
CA ASP A 186 5.59 7.76 16.65
C ASP A 186 6.18 8.81 17.58
N SER A 187 6.23 8.55 18.89
CA SER A 187 6.87 9.44 19.87
C SER A 187 8.34 9.70 19.51
N VAL A 188 9.11 8.64 19.24
CA VAL A 188 10.53 8.76 18.87
C VAL A 188 10.73 9.56 17.59
N VAL A 189 9.88 9.37 16.60
CA VAL A 189 9.97 10.10 15.32
C VAL A 189 9.57 11.56 15.50
N SER A 190 8.52 11.83 16.27
CA SER A 190 7.99 13.18 16.52
C SER A 190 8.91 14.04 17.41
N GLU A 191 9.80 13.42 18.19
CA GLU A 191 10.86 14.14 18.91
C GLU A 191 11.92 14.75 17.98
N VAL A 192 12.07 14.14 16.78
CA VAL A 192 13.13 14.50 15.82
C VAL A 192 12.60 15.27 14.62
N PHE A 193 11.42 14.93 14.14
CA PHE A 193 10.82 15.50 12.94
C PHE A 193 9.44 16.10 13.21
N ASP A 194 9.12 17.20 12.53
CA ASP A 194 7.76 17.75 12.51
C ASP A 194 6.78 16.68 11.98
N PRO A 195 5.60 16.49 12.61
CA PRO A 195 4.61 15.51 12.14
C PRO A 195 4.22 15.66 10.67
N ASN A 196 4.20 16.88 10.12
CA ASN A 196 3.92 17.14 8.72
C ASN A 196 5.08 16.76 7.78
N SER A 197 6.25 16.46 8.35
CA SER A 197 7.44 16.03 7.62
C SER A 197 7.59 14.50 7.58
N VAL A 198 6.68 13.76 8.21
CA VAL A 198 6.74 12.29 8.33
C VAL A 198 5.80 11.64 7.32
N PHE A 199 6.37 10.87 6.40
CA PHE A 199 5.65 10.17 5.34
C PHE A 199 5.70 8.65 5.59
N ARG A 200 4.58 8.07 5.98
CA ARG A 200 4.44 6.62 6.20
C ARG A 200 4.01 5.93 4.92
N ILE A 201 4.81 4.98 4.44
CA ILE A 201 4.54 4.30 3.16
C ILE A 201 3.54 3.16 3.34
N ASP A 202 2.38 3.30 2.71
CA ASP A 202 1.56 2.18 2.27
C ASP A 202 1.55 2.16 0.74
N HIS A 203 2.32 1.25 0.15
CA HIS A 203 2.51 1.22 -1.31
C HIS A 203 1.22 0.88 -2.09
N TYR A 204 0.16 0.36 -1.42
CA TYR A 204 -1.14 0.17 -2.07
C TYR A 204 -1.83 1.50 -2.38
N LEU A 205 -1.65 2.51 -1.55
CA LEU A 205 -2.20 3.84 -1.80
C LEU A 205 -1.58 4.53 -3.02
N GLY A 206 -0.33 4.18 -3.35
CA GLY A 206 0.36 4.65 -4.55
C GLY A 206 -0.08 3.98 -5.87
N LYS A 207 -0.96 2.96 -5.83
CA LYS A 207 -1.43 2.28 -7.04
C LYS A 207 -2.52 3.08 -7.74
N GLU A 208 -2.40 3.24 -9.07
CA GLU A 208 -3.37 3.95 -9.91
C GLU A 208 -4.80 3.39 -9.76
N THR A 209 -4.95 2.07 -9.65
CA THR A 209 -6.26 1.43 -9.46
C THR A 209 -6.91 1.71 -8.12
N VAL A 210 -6.12 1.93 -7.08
CA VAL A 210 -6.64 2.34 -5.76
C VAL A 210 -7.12 3.79 -5.82
N GLN A 211 -6.36 4.67 -6.47
CA GLN A 211 -6.78 6.06 -6.68
C GLN A 211 -8.01 6.15 -7.60
N ASN A 212 -8.08 5.25 -8.60
CA ASN A 212 -9.25 5.19 -9.48
C ASN A 212 -10.56 4.86 -8.75
N LEU A 213 -10.51 4.21 -7.60
CA LEU A 213 -11.71 4.01 -6.78
C LEU A 213 -12.38 5.35 -6.43
N LEU A 214 -11.59 6.38 -6.15
CA LEU A 214 -12.10 7.72 -5.85
C LEU A 214 -12.69 8.37 -7.12
N ALA A 215 -12.02 8.24 -8.26
CA ALA A 215 -12.54 8.72 -9.54
C ALA A 215 -13.82 7.97 -9.94
N LEU A 216 -13.86 6.64 -9.79
CA LEU A 216 -15.04 5.82 -10.05
C LEU A 216 -16.24 6.31 -9.25
N ARG A 217 -16.06 6.53 -7.96
CA ARG A 217 -17.13 6.96 -7.06
C ARG A 217 -17.56 8.41 -7.31
N PHE A 218 -16.62 9.34 -7.30
CA PHE A 218 -16.91 10.77 -7.16
C PHE A 218 -16.96 11.54 -8.50
N ALA A 219 -16.43 10.98 -9.59
CA ALA A 219 -16.57 11.58 -10.91
C ALA A 219 -17.77 11.05 -11.70
N ASN A 220 -18.50 10.04 -11.20
CA ASN A 220 -19.57 9.37 -11.93
C ASN A 220 -20.89 9.38 -11.14
N ALA A 221 -21.85 10.18 -11.59
CA ALA A 221 -23.16 10.34 -10.96
C ALA A 221 -23.97 9.04 -10.78
N MET A 222 -23.63 7.97 -11.51
CA MET A 222 -24.35 6.71 -11.47
C MET A 222 -23.96 5.80 -10.30
N TYR A 223 -22.80 5.98 -9.67
CA TYR A 223 -22.30 5.07 -8.63
C TYR A 223 -22.59 5.57 -7.22
N GLU A 224 -22.30 6.81 -6.91
CA GLU A 224 -22.41 7.34 -5.54
C GLU A 224 -23.82 7.21 -4.94
N PRO A 225 -24.93 7.42 -5.70
CA PRO A 225 -26.28 7.25 -5.15
C PRO A 225 -26.61 5.83 -4.67
N ILE A 226 -25.95 4.81 -5.24
CA ILE A 226 -26.17 3.40 -4.88
C ILE A 226 -25.08 2.85 -3.95
N TRP A 227 -24.10 3.65 -3.55
CA TRP A 227 -22.94 3.25 -2.75
C TRP A 227 -23.22 3.40 -1.25
N ASN A 228 -24.28 2.71 -0.77
CA ASN A 228 -24.74 2.80 0.62
C ASN A 228 -25.60 1.61 1.03
N ALA A 229 -25.96 1.56 2.31
CA ALA A 229 -26.74 0.49 2.94
C ALA A 229 -28.13 0.22 2.31
N ASN A 230 -28.70 1.15 1.54
CA ASN A 230 -29.97 0.89 0.86
C ASN A 230 -29.82 -0.11 -0.28
N TYR A 231 -28.68 -0.12 -0.97
CA TYR A 231 -28.43 -0.92 -2.17
C TYR A 231 -27.36 -1.99 -1.97
N VAL A 232 -26.33 -1.73 -1.16
CA VAL A 232 -25.22 -2.67 -0.93
C VAL A 232 -25.64 -3.74 0.09
N ASP A 233 -25.39 -5.00 -0.24
CA ASP A 233 -25.61 -6.15 0.64
C ASP A 233 -24.38 -6.40 1.53
N HIS A 234 -23.18 -6.36 0.97
CA HIS A 234 -21.91 -6.50 1.66
C HIS A 234 -20.74 -6.07 0.79
N VAL A 235 -19.58 -5.88 1.41
CA VAL A 235 -18.32 -5.61 0.73
C VAL A 235 -17.33 -6.71 1.07
N GLN A 236 -16.56 -7.18 0.08
CA GLN A 236 -15.44 -8.12 0.27
C GLN A 236 -14.15 -7.48 -0.23
N ILE A 237 -13.11 -7.50 0.60
CA ILE A 237 -11.78 -7.04 0.22
C ILE A 237 -10.82 -8.22 0.37
N THR A 238 -10.25 -8.66 -0.74
CA THR A 238 -9.37 -9.84 -0.79
C THR A 238 -7.98 -9.44 -1.22
N MET A 239 -6.96 -9.87 -0.46
CA MET A 239 -5.56 -9.85 -0.88
C MET A 239 -4.98 -11.26 -0.78
N ALA A 240 -4.92 -11.96 -1.89
CA ALA A 240 -4.41 -13.31 -1.99
C ALA A 240 -3.04 -13.33 -2.65
N GLU A 241 -2.13 -14.11 -2.08
CA GLU A 241 -0.80 -14.37 -2.62
C GLU A 241 -0.67 -15.87 -2.93
N ASP A 242 -0.13 -16.21 -4.10
CA ASP A 242 0.17 -17.58 -4.52
C ASP A 242 1.56 -18.05 -4.07
N ILE A 243 2.33 -17.19 -3.42
CA ILE A 243 3.66 -17.47 -2.89
C ILE A 243 3.63 -17.73 -1.38
N GLY A 244 4.61 -18.47 -0.87
CA GLY A 244 4.85 -18.64 0.57
C GLY A 244 5.70 -17.52 1.15
N ILE A 245 6.33 -17.77 2.31
CA ILE A 245 7.18 -16.77 3.00
C ILE A 245 8.53 -16.53 2.31
N GLY A 246 8.95 -17.38 1.38
CA GLY A 246 10.10 -17.15 0.50
C GLY A 246 11.43 -16.87 1.21
N GLY A 247 11.77 -17.61 2.25
CA GLY A 247 13.02 -17.46 3.02
C GLY A 247 13.01 -16.28 4.01
N ARG A 248 11.87 -15.62 4.23
CA ARG A 248 11.69 -14.53 5.20
C ARG A 248 11.15 -15.00 6.55
N ALA A 249 11.47 -16.23 6.96
CA ALA A 249 11.00 -16.82 8.22
C ALA A 249 11.24 -15.89 9.42
N GLY A 250 12.47 -15.39 9.59
CA GLY A 250 12.82 -14.50 10.69
C GLY A 250 12.14 -13.13 10.71
N TYR A 251 11.43 -12.78 9.63
CA TYR A 251 10.58 -11.59 9.59
C TYR A 251 9.10 -11.96 9.82
N TYR A 252 8.64 -13.02 9.15
CA TYR A 252 7.21 -13.33 9.07
C TYR A 252 6.69 -14.07 10.32
N ASP A 253 7.53 -14.93 10.90
CA ASP A 253 7.15 -15.67 12.11
C ASP A 253 6.99 -14.72 13.30
N GLY A 254 5.85 -14.78 13.94
CA GLY A 254 5.44 -13.84 14.98
C GLY A 254 4.75 -12.55 14.47
N ILE A 255 4.77 -12.27 13.15
CA ILE A 255 4.01 -11.14 12.57
C ILE A 255 2.63 -11.64 12.11
N GLY A 256 2.59 -12.59 11.20
CA GLY A 256 1.36 -13.14 10.67
C GLY A 256 0.69 -12.33 9.56
N ALA A 257 -0.33 -12.92 8.94
CA ALA A 257 -1.04 -12.32 7.81
C ALA A 257 -1.85 -11.07 8.19
N ALA A 258 -2.44 -11.06 9.38
CA ALA A 258 -3.28 -9.94 9.79
C ALA A 258 -2.46 -8.66 10.01
N ARG A 259 -1.33 -8.74 10.74
CA ARG A 259 -0.43 -7.58 10.94
C ARG A 259 0.27 -7.17 9.66
N ASP A 260 0.68 -8.15 8.82
CA ASP A 260 1.39 -7.86 7.57
C ASP A 260 0.49 -7.17 6.53
N VAL A 261 -0.82 -7.46 6.51
CA VAL A 261 -1.71 -7.07 5.41
C VAL A 261 -3.00 -6.37 5.87
N ILE A 262 -3.72 -6.89 6.87
CA ILE A 262 -5.01 -6.32 7.26
C ILE A 262 -4.83 -4.97 7.93
N GLN A 263 -3.93 -4.87 8.91
CA GLN A 263 -3.65 -3.68 9.71
C GLN A 263 -3.35 -2.42 8.86
N ASN A 264 -2.80 -2.62 7.70
CA ASN A 264 -2.38 -1.55 6.81
C ASN A 264 -3.22 -1.55 5.51
N HIS A 265 -2.83 -2.32 4.52
CA HIS A 265 -3.40 -2.28 3.18
C HIS A 265 -4.91 -2.46 3.14
N LEU A 266 -5.45 -3.50 3.82
CA LEU A 266 -6.88 -3.79 3.71
C LEU A 266 -7.75 -2.77 4.47
N LEU A 267 -7.31 -2.29 5.63
CA LEU A 267 -8.03 -1.23 6.35
C LEU A 267 -7.98 0.10 5.58
N GLN A 268 -6.88 0.42 4.90
CA GLN A 268 -6.81 1.59 4.02
C GLN A 268 -7.73 1.44 2.80
N LEU A 269 -7.75 0.27 2.14
CA LEU A 269 -8.68 -0.01 1.03
C LEU A 269 -10.15 0.05 1.50
N MET A 270 -10.42 -0.45 2.70
CA MET A 270 -11.76 -0.34 3.32
C MET A 270 -12.13 1.12 3.58
N ALA A 271 -11.23 1.92 4.13
CA ALA A 271 -11.47 3.33 4.39
C ALA A 271 -11.80 4.10 3.10
N LEU A 272 -11.00 3.92 2.04
CA LEU A 272 -11.27 4.53 0.72
C LEU A 272 -12.58 4.05 0.09
N THR A 273 -12.94 2.78 0.31
CA THR A 273 -14.20 2.23 -0.20
C THR A 273 -15.41 2.80 0.53
N ALA A 274 -15.28 3.06 1.82
CA ALA A 274 -16.40 3.40 2.70
C ALA A 274 -16.53 4.90 3.02
N MET A 275 -15.51 5.72 2.72
CA MET A 275 -15.51 7.14 3.07
C MET A 275 -16.62 7.92 2.36
N GLU A 276 -17.03 9.05 2.94
CA GLU A 276 -17.87 10.04 2.27
C GLU A 276 -17.07 10.79 1.20
N GLU A 277 -17.78 11.51 0.32
CA GLU A 277 -17.12 12.39 -0.65
C GLU A 277 -16.37 13.50 0.10
N PRO A 278 -15.03 13.64 -0.11
CA PRO A 278 -14.27 14.69 0.54
C PRO A 278 -14.61 16.06 -0.10
N VAL A 279 -14.52 17.12 0.69
CA VAL A 279 -14.76 18.50 0.19
C VAL A 279 -13.78 18.87 -0.93
N SER A 280 -12.56 18.36 -0.85
CA SER A 280 -11.55 18.48 -1.90
C SER A 280 -10.56 17.30 -1.82
N PHE A 281 -9.77 17.10 -2.88
CA PHE A 281 -8.74 16.06 -2.91
C PHE A 281 -7.42 16.49 -2.25
N THR A 282 -7.48 17.37 -1.24
CA THR A 282 -6.32 17.68 -0.39
C THR A 282 -6.06 16.55 0.60
N ALA A 283 -4.82 16.44 1.07
CA ALA A 283 -4.46 15.47 2.11
C ALA A 283 -5.35 15.60 3.36
N LYS A 284 -5.63 16.83 3.79
CA LYS A 284 -6.47 17.13 4.96
C LYS A 284 -7.88 16.55 4.80
N ASP A 285 -8.54 16.80 3.68
CA ASP A 285 -9.93 16.40 3.48
C ASP A 285 -10.05 14.89 3.26
N LEU A 286 -9.12 14.29 2.49
CA LEU A 286 -9.06 12.83 2.30
C LEU A 286 -8.80 12.10 3.62
N THR A 287 -7.84 12.57 4.42
CA THR A 287 -7.53 12.00 5.74
C THR A 287 -8.73 12.10 6.68
N ALA A 288 -9.42 13.24 6.71
CA ALA A 288 -10.58 13.42 7.57
C ALA A 288 -11.67 12.37 7.29
N GLU A 289 -11.96 12.09 6.01
CA GLU A 289 -12.97 11.09 5.66
C GLU A 289 -12.49 9.66 5.92
N LYS A 290 -11.22 9.32 5.68
CA LYS A 290 -10.66 8.01 6.04
C LYS A 290 -10.68 7.77 7.55
N THR A 291 -10.22 8.73 8.33
CA THR A 291 -10.21 8.68 9.80
C THR A 291 -11.62 8.48 10.36
N LYS A 292 -12.61 9.19 9.82
CA LYS A 292 -14.02 9.02 10.17
C LYS A 292 -14.53 7.59 9.93
N VAL A 293 -14.14 6.95 8.85
CA VAL A 293 -14.48 5.54 8.61
C VAL A 293 -13.82 4.65 9.65
N LEU A 294 -12.50 4.76 9.84
CA LEU A 294 -11.75 3.90 10.78
C LEU A 294 -12.26 4.04 12.21
N SER A 295 -12.56 5.25 12.66
CA SER A 295 -13.13 5.50 14.00
C SER A 295 -14.55 4.95 14.18
N ALA A 296 -15.30 4.77 13.08
CA ALA A 296 -16.64 4.20 13.07
C ALA A 296 -16.66 2.68 12.97
N VAL A 297 -15.52 2.02 12.81
CA VAL A 297 -15.45 0.55 12.77
C VAL A 297 -15.87 -0.04 14.10
N ARG A 298 -16.68 -1.09 14.05
CA ARG A 298 -17.10 -1.87 15.21
C ARG A 298 -16.75 -3.33 14.98
N LEU A 299 -16.13 -3.92 16.00
CA LEU A 299 -15.89 -5.35 16.03
C LEU A 299 -17.19 -6.08 16.41
N PRO A 300 -17.46 -7.23 15.78
CA PRO A 300 -18.57 -8.08 16.20
C PRO A 300 -18.34 -8.61 17.62
N LYS A 301 -19.41 -8.78 18.39
CA LYS A 301 -19.33 -9.27 19.78
C LYS A 301 -18.71 -10.67 19.88
N ASP A 302 -19.02 -11.54 18.93
CA ASP A 302 -18.51 -12.90 18.85
C ASP A 302 -17.36 -12.96 17.83
N LEU A 303 -16.12 -12.80 18.28
CA LEU A 303 -14.92 -12.87 17.45
C LEU A 303 -14.69 -14.28 16.89
N ALA A 304 -15.08 -15.33 17.63
CA ALA A 304 -14.93 -16.72 17.17
C ALA A 304 -15.79 -17.01 15.93
N ALA A 305 -17.00 -16.46 15.86
CA ALA A 305 -17.88 -16.60 14.73
C ALA A 305 -17.55 -15.68 13.55
N ASN A 306 -16.83 -14.57 13.79
CA ASN A 306 -16.64 -13.50 12.82
C ASN A 306 -15.18 -13.24 12.44
N THR A 307 -14.29 -14.14 12.86
CA THR A 307 -12.87 -14.14 12.45
C THR A 307 -12.42 -15.55 12.10
N ALA A 308 -11.44 -15.67 11.22
CA ALA A 308 -10.82 -16.95 10.90
C ALA A 308 -9.31 -16.73 10.69
N ARG A 309 -8.50 -17.68 11.16
CA ARG A 309 -7.07 -17.72 10.92
C ARG A 309 -6.63 -19.11 10.46
N GLY A 310 -5.63 -19.15 9.59
CA GLY A 310 -5.17 -20.42 9.06
C GLY A 310 -3.66 -20.45 8.80
N GLN A 311 -3.12 -21.66 8.70
CA GLN A 311 -1.76 -21.92 8.23
C GLN A 311 -1.81 -22.81 7.00
N TYR A 312 -1.02 -22.46 5.95
CA TYR A 312 -0.93 -23.35 4.80
C TYR A 312 -0.18 -24.63 5.13
N ALA A 313 -0.80 -25.74 4.78
CA ALA A 313 -0.23 -27.06 4.80
C ALA A 313 0.31 -27.41 3.41
N LYS A 314 1.10 -28.49 3.34
CA LYS A 314 1.56 -29.08 2.09
C LYS A 314 0.45 -29.18 1.05
N GLY A 315 0.74 -28.85 -0.21
CA GLY A 315 -0.24 -28.84 -1.28
C GLY A 315 0.41 -28.59 -2.64
N TRP A 316 -0.38 -28.07 -3.59
CA TRP A 316 0.05 -27.81 -4.94
C TRP A 316 -0.14 -26.34 -5.30
N GLN A 317 0.90 -25.72 -5.88
CA GLN A 317 0.82 -24.39 -6.44
C GLN A 317 1.04 -24.50 -7.95
N GLY A 318 -0.03 -24.39 -8.71
CA GLY A 318 0.01 -24.78 -10.13
C GLY A 318 0.36 -26.25 -10.28
N SER A 319 1.46 -26.55 -10.98
CA SER A 319 1.97 -27.91 -11.21
C SER A 319 3.04 -28.38 -10.20
N HIS A 320 3.39 -27.56 -9.21
CA HIS A 320 4.47 -27.85 -8.27
C HIS A 320 3.95 -28.16 -6.88
N GLU A 321 4.45 -29.26 -6.28
CA GLU A 321 4.21 -29.53 -4.88
C GLU A 321 5.01 -28.55 -4.02
N VAL A 322 4.39 -28.04 -2.94
CA VAL A 322 4.98 -27.06 -2.03
C VAL A 322 4.81 -27.52 -0.59
N VAL A 323 5.78 -27.18 0.26
CA VAL A 323 5.77 -27.53 1.69
C VAL A 323 4.76 -26.70 2.45
N GLY A 324 4.36 -27.21 3.62
CA GLY A 324 3.54 -26.46 4.58
C GLY A 324 4.35 -25.41 5.33
N TYR A 325 3.66 -24.45 5.98
CA TYR A 325 4.30 -23.37 6.71
C TYR A 325 5.28 -23.86 7.79
N LEU A 326 4.85 -24.83 8.59
CA LEU A 326 5.69 -25.40 9.66
C LEU A 326 6.88 -26.22 9.14
N GLU A 327 6.91 -26.53 7.84
CA GLU A 327 8.01 -27.23 7.16
C GLU A 327 8.96 -26.26 6.45
N GLU A 328 8.62 -24.96 6.43
CA GLU A 328 9.50 -23.94 5.82
C GLU A 328 10.77 -23.75 6.65
N LYS A 329 11.89 -23.55 5.95
CA LYS A 329 13.19 -23.39 6.63
C LYS A 329 13.20 -22.19 7.58
N GLY A 330 13.49 -22.43 8.83
CA GLY A 330 13.64 -21.40 9.87
C GLY A 330 12.34 -21.05 10.60
N ILE A 331 11.27 -21.80 10.37
CA ILE A 331 10.01 -21.72 11.15
C ILE A 331 10.06 -22.72 12.30
N ASP A 332 9.61 -22.29 13.49
CA ASP A 332 9.38 -23.19 14.62
C ASP A 332 8.23 -24.15 14.29
N PRO A 333 8.43 -25.47 14.38
CA PRO A 333 7.36 -26.46 14.17
C PRO A 333 6.13 -26.30 15.07
N LYS A 334 6.24 -25.50 16.14
CA LYS A 334 5.16 -25.17 17.06
C LYS A 334 4.58 -23.77 16.84
N SER A 335 5.07 -23.06 15.82
CA SER A 335 4.60 -21.70 15.54
C SER A 335 3.09 -21.64 15.34
N THR A 336 2.44 -20.69 16.00
CA THR A 336 1.02 -20.38 15.88
C THR A 336 0.75 -19.18 14.99
N THR A 337 1.75 -18.70 14.27
CA THR A 337 1.64 -17.56 13.35
C THR A 337 0.75 -17.93 12.19
N GLU A 338 -0.29 -17.16 11.96
CA GLU A 338 -1.22 -17.39 10.86
C GLU A 338 -0.64 -16.90 9.52
N THR A 339 -0.92 -17.66 8.46
CA THR A 339 -0.59 -17.31 7.08
C THR A 339 -1.82 -16.95 6.24
N TYR A 340 -2.98 -17.01 6.89
CA TYR A 340 -4.30 -16.60 6.39
C TYR A 340 -5.06 -15.94 7.52
N ALA A 341 -5.70 -14.84 7.22
CA ALA A 341 -6.61 -14.15 8.13
C ALA A 341 -7.86 -13.70 7.38
N ALA A 342 -9.01 -13.86 8.02
CA ALA A 342 -10.26 -13.27 7.56
C ALA A 342 -11.01 -12.67 8.75
N ILE A 343 -11.56 -11.49 8.57
CA ILE A 343 -12.32 -10.77 9.59
C ILE A 343 -13.58 -10.15 8.99
N ARG A 344 -14.65 -10.12 9.76
CA ARG A 344 -15.84 -9.32 9.50
C ARG A 344 -15.77 -8.06 10.36
N LEU A 345 -16.04 -6.93 9.74
CA LEU A 345 -16.15 -5.63 10.39
C LEU A 345 -17.49 -4.98 10.03
N ASP A 346 -18.04 -4.19 10.96
CA ASP A 346 -19.20 -3.35 10.71
C ASP A 346 -18.78 -1.88 10.82
N ILE A 347 -19.35 -0.98 10.00
CA ILE A 347 -19.08 0.46 10.04
C ILE A 347 -20.33 1.18 10.51
N ASP A 348 -20.25 1.76 11.70
CA ASP A 348 -21.37 2.40 12.39
C ASP A 348 -21.57 3.84 11.90
N THR A 349 -21.95 3.96 10.63
CA THR A 349 -22.35 5.21 9.99
C THR A 349 -23.70 5.05 9.30
N ARG A 350 -24.40 6.15 9.05
CA ARG A 350 -25.66 6.11 8.32
C ARG A 350 -25.53 5.48 6.93
N ARG A 351 -24.39 5.67 6.28
CA ARG A 351 -24.10 5.07 4.96
C ARG A 351 -24.00 3.56 5.01
N TRP A 352 -23.43 2.97 6.07
CA TRP A 352 -23.03 1.56 6.10
C TRP A 352 -23.69 0.72 7.18
N ALA A 353 -24.55 1.30 8.03
CA ALA A 353 -25.22 0.55 9.10
C ALA A 353 -25.92 -0.70 8.55
N GLY A 354 -25.52 -1.87 9.08
CA GLY A 354 -26.05 -3.19 8.67
C GLY A 354 -25.41 -3.78 7.41
N VAL A 355 -24.39 -3.16 6.83
CA VAL A 355 -23.59 -3.70 5.70
C VAL A 355 -22.28 -4.24 6.25
N PRO A 356 -22.05 -5.57 6.29
CA PRO A 356 -20.79 -6.14 6.72
C PRO A 356 -19.69 -5.95 5.66
N PHE A 357 -18.49 -5.70 6.16
CA PHE A 357 -17.24 -5.68 5.40
C PHE A 357 -16.44 -6.92 5.76
N TYR A 358 -16.18 -7.78 4.78
CA TYR A 358 -15.37 -8.98 4.92
C TYR A 358 -14.00 -8.75 4.32
N LEU A 359 -12.97 -8.79 5.15
CA LEU A 359 -11.58 -8.64 4.74
C LEU A 359 -10.89 -10.01 4.84
N ARG A 360 -10.14 -10.41 3.82
CA ARG A 360 -9.28 -11.60 3.90
C ARG A 360 -7.95 -11.39 3.20
N CYS A 361 -6.94 -12.00 3.76
CA CYS A 361 -5.63 -12.13 3.13
C CYS A 361 -5.01 -13.50 3.40
N GLY A 362 -4.06 -13.91 2.58
CA GLY A 362 -3.35 -15.16 2.84
C GLY A 362 -2.29 -15.48 1.80
N LYS A 363 -1.38 -16.38 2.20
CA LYS A 363 -0.30 -16.91 1.37
C LYS A 363 -0.64 -18.30 0.85
N ARG A 364 0.04 -18.73 -0.22
CA ARG A 364 -0.22 -20.03 -0.87
C ARG A 364 -1.70 -20.24 -1.23
N LEU A 365 -2.42 -19.16 -1.52
CA LEU A 365 -3.78 -19.24 -2.05
C LEU A 365 -3.79 -19.61 -3.54
N GLY A 366 -4.97 -19.93 -4.07
CA GLY A 366 -5.10 -20.48 -5.43
C GLY A 366 -4.63 -19.55 -6.54
N LYS A 367 -4.58 -18.22 -6.28
CA LYS A 367 -4.21 -17.21 -7.27
C LYS A 367 -3.73 -15.95 -6.57
N ARG A 368 -2.76 -15.26 -7.18
CA ARG A 368 -2.40 -13.90 -6.75
C ARG A 368 -3.44 -12.90 -7.23
N VAL A 369 -4.11 -12.23 -6.30
CA VAL A 369 -5.12 -11.21 -6.61
C VAL A 369 -5.33 -10.26 -5.45
N THR A 370 -5.55 -8.98 -5.78
CA THR A 370 -6.12 -8.00 -4.84
C THR A 370 -7.33 -7.38 -5.50
N GLU A 371 -8.49 -7.50 -4.85
CA GLU A 371 -9.75 -6.94 -5.37
C GLU A 371 -10.65 -6.43 -4.24
N ILE A 372 -11.49 -5.47 -4.59
CA ILE A 372 -12.60 -4.97 -3.78
C ILE A 372 -13.89 -5.32 -4.52
N ALA A 373 -14.76 -6.11 -3.91
CA ALA A 373 -16.05 -6.47 -4.47
C ALA A 373 -17.19 -5.82 -3.65
N VAL A 374 -17.91 -4.90 -4.26
CA VAL A 374 -19.14 -4.32 -3.71
C VAL A 374 -20.30 -5.10 -4.29
N VAL A 375 -20.98 -5.89 -3.45
CA VAL A 375 -22.08 -6.77 -3.84
C VAL A 375 -23.40 -6.11 -3.46
N PHE A 376 -24.29 -5.97 -4.42
CA PHE A 376 -25.57 -5.29 -4.25
C PHE A 376 -26.67 -6.25 -3.78
N LYS A 377 -27.67 -5.72 -3.12
CA LYS A 377 -28.89 -6.44 -2.80
C LYS A 377 -29.57 -6.91 -4.07
N ARG A 378 -30.31 -8.01 -3.99
CA ARG A 378 -31.16 -8.42 -5.12
C ARG A 378 -32.27 -7.39 -5.36
N ALA A 379 -32.69 -7.27 -6.60
CA ALA A 379 -33.88 -6.50 -6.93
C ALA A 379 -35.06 -6.98 -6.06
N PRO A 380 -35.83 -6.08 -5.43
CA PRO A 380 -36.89 -6.46 -4.49
C PRO A 380 -38.03 -7.22 -5.16
N HIS A 381 -38.17 -7.09 -6.45
CA HIS A 381 -39.14 -7.79 -7.30
C HIS A 381 -38.51 -8.11 -8.65
N LEU A 382 -38.73 -9.32 -9.13
CA LEU A 382 -38.34 -9.78 -10.47
C LEU A 382 -39.61 -10.22 -11.20
N PRO A 383 -40.06 -9.53 -12.26
CA PRO A 383 -41.29 -9.86 -13.00
C PRO A 383 -41.07 -11.04 -13.98
N PHE A 384 -40.11 -11.91 -13.69
CA PHE A 384 -39.76 -13.06 -14.51
C PHE A 384 -40.15 -14.36 -13.81
N GLU A 385 -40.45 -15.41 -14.59
CA GLU A 385 -40.64 -16.74 -14.04
C GLU A 385 -39.39 -17.21 -13.27
N GLN A 386 -39.56 -17.95 -12.17
CA GLN A 386 -38.44 -18.40 -11.33
C GLN A 386 -37.42 -19.24 -12.13
N THR A 387 -37.89 -20.03 -13.08
CA THR A 387 -37.02 -20.80 -13.98
C THR A 387 -36.14 -19.93 -14.86
N ALA A 388 -36.65 -18.78 -15.31
CA ALA A 388 -35.96 -17.84 -16.18
C ALA A 388 -34.84 -17.08 -15.47
N VAL A 389 -34.87 -16.98 -14.14
CA VAL A 389 -33.89 -16.23 -13.32
C VAL A 389 -33.15 -17.14 -12.31
N ARG A 390 -33.23 -18.45 -12.47
CA ARG A 390 -32.66 -19.42 -11.55
C ARG A 390 -31.17 -19.23 -11.31
N GLU A 391 -30.43 -18.89 -12.35
CA GLU A 391 -28.97 -18.71 -12.32
C GLU A 391 -28.55 -17.25 -12.12
N LEU A 392 -29.52 -16.34 -11.91
CA LEU A 392 -29.22 -14.92 -11.72
C LEU A 392 -28.64 -14.69 -10.31
N GLY A 393 -27.39 -14.22 -10.27
CA GLY A 393 -26.69 -13.83 -9.05
C GLY A 393 -27.04 -12.40 -8.60
N LYS A 394 -26.34 -11.94 -7.58
CA LYS A 394 -26.37 -10.53 -7.16
C LYS A 394 -25.51 -9.68 -8.10
N ASN A 395 -25.96 -8.47 -8.39
CA ASN A 395 -25.11 -7.50 -9.09
C ASN A 395 -23.88 -7.19 -8.26
N ALA A 396 -22.75 -6.91 -8.89
CA ALA A 396 -21.52 -6.54 -8.22
C ALA A 396 -20.67 -5.59 -9.05
N ILE A 397 -19.96 -4.70 -8.35
CA ILE A 397 -18.84 -3.93 -8.90
C ILE A 397 -17.58 -4.47 -8.26
N VAL A 398 -16.63 -4.93 -9.07
CA VAL A 398 -15.36 -5.50 -8.63
C VAL A 398 -14.23 -4.62 -9.13
N ILE A 399 -13.54 -3.95 -8.21
CA ILE A 399 -12.34 -3.18 -8.49
C ILE A 399 -11.14 -4.12 -8.36
N ARG A 400 -10.48 -4.41 -9.48
CA ARG A 400 -9.29 -5.27 -9.54
C ARG A 400 -8.06 -4.39 -9.38
N VAL A 401 -7.38 -4.53 -8.24
CA VAL A 401 -6.19 -3.74 -7.91
C VAL A 401 -4.92 -4.36 -8.51
N GLN A 402 -4.85 -5.68 -8.57
CA GLN A 402 -3.77 -6.45 -9.23
C GLN A 402 -4.20 -7.92 -9.39
N PRO A 403 -3.60 -8.66 -10.37
CA PRO A 403 -2.62 -8.23 -11.36
C PRO A 403 -3.26 -7.51 -12.56
N ASP A 404 -4.53 -7.82 -12.89
CA ASP A 404 -5.26 -7.30 -14.06
C ASP A 404 -6.05 -6.06 -13.65
N GLU A 405 -5.40 -4.92 -13.64
CA GLU A 405 -5.94 -3.65 -13.18
C GLU A 405 -7.20 -3.23 -13.96
N GLY A 406 -8.30 -2.96 -13.23
CA GLY A 406 -9.55 -2.55 -13.88
C GLY A 406 -10.78 -2.64 -12.99
N VAL A 407 -11.95 -2.53 -13.62
CA VAL A 407 -13.27 -2.65 -12.98
C VAL A 407 -14.14 -3.61 -13.77
N THR A 408 -14.77 -4.55 -13.08
CA THR A 408 -15.77 -5.47 -13.64
C THR A 408 -17.12 -5.16 -13.03
N MET A 409 -18.14 -4.96 -13.86
CA MET A 409 -19.53 -4.86 -13.43
C MET A 409 -20.27 -6.15 -13.82
N ARG A 410 -20.85 -6.84 -12.83
CA ARG A 410 -21.72 -8.01 -13.06
C ARG A 410 -23.18 -7.62 -12.98
N PHE A 411 -23.94 -7.96 -14.01
CA PHE A 411 -25.38 -7.69 -14.10
C PHE A 411 -26.12 -8.75 -14.94
N GLY A 412 -27.44 -8.79 -14.81
CA GLY A 412 -28.26 -9.72 -15.59
C GLY A 412 -28.56 -9.22 -16.99
N ALA A 413 -28.41 -10.09 -17.99
CA ALA A 413 -28.83 -9.83 -19.37
C ALA A 413 -29.65 -10.97 -19.95
N LYS A 414 -30.54 -10.63 -20.89
CA LYS A 414 -31.35 -11.64 -21.59
C LYS A 414 -30.47 -12.54 -22.45
N VAL A 415 -30.70 -13.86 -22.34
CA VAL A 415 -30.06 -14.84 -23.20
C VAL A 415 -30.66 -14.71 -24.61
N PRO A 416 -29.84 -14.57 -25.70
CA PRO A 416 -30.33 -14.47 -27.06
C PRO A 416 -30.88 -15.81 -27.58
N GLY A 417 -31.85 -15.77 -28.50
CA GLY A 417 -32.33 -16.92 -29.27
C GLY A 417 -33.42 -17.77 -28.60
N GLY A 418 -33.79 -17.54 -27.33
CA GLY A 418 -34.85 -18.27 -26.64
C GLY A 418 -36.26 -17.70 -26.91
N SER A 419 -37.29 -18.55 -26.88
CA SER A 419 -38.70 -18.13 -26.87
C SER A 419 -39.14 -17.58 -25.51
N THR A 420 -38.32 -17.77 -24.46
CA THR A 420 -38.57 -17.32 -23.11
C THR A 420 -37.63 -16.19 -22.70
N MET A 421 -38.03 -15.42 -21.67
CA MET A 421 -37.22 -14.33 -21.09
C MET A 421 -36.20 -14.91 -20.09
N GLU A 422 -35.28 -15.75 -20.57
CA GLU A 422 -34.18 -16.25 -19.73
C GLU A 422 -33.16 -15.14 -19.48
N VAL A 423 -32.74 -14.96 -18.22
CA VAL A 423 -31.76 -13.94 -17.80
C VAL A 423 -30.58 -14.62 -17.11
N ARG A 424 -29.37 -14.27 -17.51
CA ARG A 424 -28.12 -14.76 -16.93
C ARG A 424 -27.19 -13.62 -16.57
N ASP A 425 -26.24 -13.90 -15.66
CA ASP A 425 -25.17 -12.97 -15.32
C ASP A 425 -24.24 -12.78 -16.51
N VAL A 426 -23.89 -11.52 -16.78
CA VAL A 426 -22.86 -11.11 -17.73
C VAL A 426 -21.93 -10.11 -17.06
N ASN A 427 -20.72 -9.96 -17.60
CA ASN A 427 -19.73 -9.00 -17.13
C ASN A 427 -19.50 -7.91 -18.17
N MET A 428 -19.36 -6.68 -17.68
CA MET A 428 -18.80 -5.54 -18.42
C MET A 428 -17.45 -5.21 -17.80
N ASP A 429 -16.39 -5.28 -18.58
CA ASP A 429 -15.01 -5.12 -18.09
C ASP A 429 -14.38 -3.85 -18.64
N PHE A 430 -13.90 -3.00 -17.73
CA PHE A 430 -12.94 -1.96 -17.99
C PHE A 430 -11.55 -2.45 -17.58
N SER A 431 -10.56 -2.29 -18.45
CA SER A 431 -9.16 -2.63 -18.17
C SER A 431 -8.27 -1.43 -18.47
N TYR A 432 -7.40 -1.09 -17.52
CA TYR A 432 -6.45 0.03 -17.66
C TYR A 432 -5.52 -0.17 -18.86
N GLY A 433 -4.90 -1.33 -19.00
CA GLY A 433 -3.97 -1.62 -20.08
C GLY A 433 -4.58 -1.59 -21.50
N ARG A 434 -5.93 -1.72 -21.62
CA ARG A 434 -6.63 -1.59 -22.90
C ARG A 434 -7.10 -0.16 -23.17
N SER A 435 -7.42 0.59 -22.14
CA SER A 435 -8.03 1.93 -22.25
C SER A 435 -7.00 3.05 -22.28
N PHE A 436 -5.86 2.85 -21.63
CA PHE A 436 -4.76 3.80 -21.60
C PHE A 436 -3.52 3.14 -22.20
N THR A 437 -2.89 3.82 -23.15
CA THR A 437 -1.69 3.32 -23.86
C THR A 437 -0.41 3.42 -23.02
N GLU A 438 -0.45 4.15 -21.93
CA GLU A 438 0.69 4.32 -21.02
C GLU A 438 0.72 3.23 -19.96
N ASN A 439 1.90 2.68 -19.70
CA ASN A 439 2.11 1.80 -18.56
C ASN A 439 1.93 2.57 -17.26
N SER A 440 1.07 2.08 -16.39
CA SER A 440 0.91 2.64 -15.03
C SER A 440 2.27 2.75 -14.34
N PRO A 441 2.62 3.91 -13.75
CA PRO A 441 3.82 4.06 -12.95
C PRO A 441 3.85 3.03 -11.81
N GLU A 442 5.04 2.68 -11.37
CA GLU A 442 5.18 1.87 -10.16
C GLU A 442 4.77 2.69 -8.93
N ALA A 443 4.13 2.07 -7.95
CA ALA A 443 3.63 2.79 -6.78
C ALA A 443 4.73 3.62 -6.07
N TYR A 444 5.95 3.11 -6.00
CA TYR A 444 7.08 3.85 -5.41
C TYR A 444 7.52 5.05 -6.22
N GLU A 445 7.37 5.07 -7.55
CA GLU A 445 7.61 6.28 -8.36
C GLU A 445 6.69 7.41 -7.86
N ARG A 446 5.39 7.11 -7.74
CA ARG A 446 4.39 8.08 -7.28
C ARG A 446 4.70 8.55 -5.85
N LEU A 447 4.91 7.62 -4.92
CA LEU A 447 5.12 7.96 -3.51
C LEU A 447 6.41 8.75 -3.28
N ILE A 448 7.52 8.39 -3.95
CA ILE A 448 8.76 9.17 -3.87
C ILE A 448 8.54 10.59 -4.39
N LEU A 449 7.87 10.74 -5.53
CA LEU A 449 7.57 12.05 -6.09
C LEU A 449 6.72 12.90 -5.14
N ASP A 450 5.66 12.33 -4.57
CA ASP A 450 4.77 13.01 -3.62
C ASP A 450 5.52 13.46 -2.36
N VAL A 451 6.45 12.64 -1.85
CA VAL A 451 7.35 13.06 -0.76
C VAL A 451 8.20 14.27 -1.19
N LEU A 452 8.83 14.21 -2.37
CA LEU A 452 9.67 15.30 -2.83
C LEU A 452 8.89 16.60 -3.11
N LEU A 453 7.62 16.48 -3.46
CA LEU A 453 6.67 17.58 -3.61
C LEU A 453 6.12 18.09 -2.26
N GLY A 454 6.11 17.25 -1.22
CA GLY A 454 5.45 17.53 0.06
C GLY A 454 3.94 17.39 -0.03
N ASP A 455 3.47 16.41 -0.81
CA ASP A 455 2.05 16.16 -1.04
C ASP A 455 1.63 14.85 -0.36
N PRO A 456 1.04 14.88 0.86
CA PRO A 456 0.82 13.70 1.68
C PRO A 456 -0.52 12.95 1.50
N PRO A 457 -1.40 13.16 0.49
CA PRO A 457 -2.74 12.55 0.46
C PRO A 457 -2.72 11.01 0.40
N LEU A 458 -1.62 10.43 -0.05
CA LEU A 458 -1.45 8.97 -0.19
C LEU A 458 -0.66 8.32 0.98
N PHE A 459 -0.43 9.07 2.06
CA PHE A 459 0.32 8.56 3.21
C PHE A 459 -0.57 8.46 4.44
N PRO A 460 -0.60 7.30 5.10
CA PRO A 460 -1.34 7.15 6.35
C PRO A 460 -0.82 8.09 7.44
N THR A 461 -1.73 8.72 8.16
CA THR A 461 -1.37 9.53 9.32
C THR A 461 -1.15 8.67 10.55
N THR A 462 -0.55 9.25 11.61
CA THR A 462 -0.45 8.62 12.93
C THR A 462 -1.82 8.17 13.44
N GLU A 463 -2.84 9.00 13.30
CA GLU A 463 -4.19 8.70 13.76
C GLU A 463 -4.78 7.49 13.03
N GLU A 464 -4.65 7.41 11.71
CA GLU A 464 -5.10 6.26 10.91
C GLU A 464 -4.38 4.97 11.31
N VAL A 465 -3.06 5.03 11.55
CA VAL A 465 -2.27 3.89 12.03
C VAL A 465 -2.74 3.43 13.41
N ASN A 466 -2.96 4.35 14.33
CA ASN A 466 -3.43 4.03 15.68
C ASN A 466 -4.83 3.41 15.64
N LEU A 467 -5.79 4.00 14.91
CA LEU A 467 -7.13 3.44 14.73
C LEU A 467 -7.10 2.05 14.10
N SER A 468 -6.19 1.81 13.15
CA SER A 468 -6.01 0.50 12.54
C SER A 468 -5.52 -0.55 13.56
N TRP A 469 -4.66 -0.17 14.49
CA TRP A 469 -4.24 -1.04 15.60
C TRP A 469 -5.35 -1.22 16.64
N GLU A 470 -6.13 -0.20 16.96
CA GLU A 470 -7.30 -0.31 17.84
C GLU A 470 -8.35 -1.30 17.31
N ILE A 471 -8.44 -1.44 15.98
CA ILE A 471 -9.30 -2.43 15.33
C ILE A 471 -8.68 -3.83 15.41
N LEU A 472 -7.38 -3.98 15.16
CA LEU A 472 -6.76 -5.30 15.02
C LEU A 472 -6.33 -5.92 16.36
N ASP A 473 -5.81 -5.13 17.32
CA ASP A 473 -5.27 -5.65 18.58
C ASP A 473 -6.24 -6.53 19.37
N PRO A 474 -7.54 -6.21 19.51
CA PRO A 474 -8.48 -7.08 20.21
C PRO A 474 -8.65 -8.45 19.51
N ILE A 475 -8.54 -8.49 18.17
CA ILE A 475 -8.63 -9.74 17.39
C ILE A 475 -7.38 -10.58 17.62
N GLU A 476 -6.20 -9.97 17.57
CA GLU A 476 -4.92 -10.62 17.84
C GLU A 476 -4.83 -11.14 19.28
N GLN A 477 -5.31 -10.35 20.25
CA GLN A 477 -5.42 -10.78 21.64
C GLN A 477 -6.34 -11.98 21.78
N PHE A 478 -7.50 -11.96 21.14
CA PHE A 478 -8.40 -13.12 21.11
C PHE A 478 -7.71 -14.35 20.48
N TRP A 479 -7.05 -14.18 19.34
CA TRP A 479 -6.36 -15.28 18.66
C TRP A 479 -5.18 -15.83 19.46
N SER A 480 -4.51 -15.02 20.27
CA SER A 480 -3.43 -15.49 21.17
C SER A 480 -3.90 -16.46 22.24
N THR A 481 -5.20 -16.45 22.59
CA THR A 481 -5.80 -17.40 23.53
C THR A 481 -6.17 -18.74 22.90
N LEU A 482 -6.11 -18.84 21.56
CA LEU A 482 -6.43 -20.03 20.82
C LEU A 482 -5.19 -20.87 20.54
N GLY A 483 -5.36 -22.16 20.28
CA GLY A 483 -4.29 -23.06 19.87
C GLY A 483 -3.81 -22.81 18.44
N GLN A 484 -3.39 -23.87 17.75
CA GLN A 484 -2.92 -23.81 16.36
C GLN A 484 -4.01 -23.26 15.41
N PRO A 485 -3.62 -22.40 14.41
CA PRO A 485 -4.52 -21.99 13.35
C PRO A 485 -5.03 -23.20 12.54
N GLN A 486 -6.21 -23.08 11.94
CA GLN A 486 -6.76 -24.15 11.11
C GLN A 486 -5.88 -24.36 9.86
N ALA A 487 -5.52 -25.62 9.57
CA ALA A 487 -4.74 -25.94 8.39
C ALA A 487 -5.60 -25.76 7.10
N TYR A 488 -4.99 -25.20 6.04
CA TYR A 488 -5.55 -25.22 4.68
C TYR A 488 -4.48 -25.68 3.69
N ARG A 489 -4.88 -26.45 2.67
CA ARG A 489 -3.94 -26.93 1.65
C ARG A 489 -3.46 -25.75 0.79
N ALA A 490 -2.16 -25.69 0.51
CA ALA A 490 -1.61 -24.76 -0.47
C ALA A 490 -2.34 -24.92 -1.83
N GLY A 491 -2.62 -23.81 -2.50
CA GLY A 491 -3.39 -23.74 -3.74
C GLY A 491 -4.91 -23.68 -3.56
N THR A 492 -5.43 -23.71 -2.33
CA THR A 492 -6.86 -23.51 -2.02
C THR A 492 -7.14 -22.05 -1.63
N TRP A 493 -8.37 -21.75 -1.20
CA TRP A 493 -8.78 -20.38 -0.85
C TRP A 493 -8.86 -20.12 0.65
N GLY A 494 -8.18 -20.91 1.45
CA GLY A 494 -8.10 -20.73 2.91
C GLY A 494 -8.79 -21.83 3.70
N PRO A 495 -8.91 -21.65 5.03
CA PRO A 495 -9.52 -22.63 5.92
C PRO A 495 -11.06 -22.60 5.83
N ALA A 496 -11.71 -23.75 6.12
CA ALA A 496 -13.18 -23.89 6.11
C ALA A 496 -13.88 -22.87 7.04
N GLN A 497 -13.26 -22.54 8.16
CA GLN A 497 -13.80 -21.54 9.09
C GLN A 497 -14.07 -20.18 8.42
N ALA A 498 -13.27 -19.80 7.42
CA ALA A 498 -13.50 -18.57 6.67
C ALA A 498 -14.77 -18.64 5.80
N ASP A 499 -15.07 -19.80 5.21
CA ASP A 499 -16.29 -20.01 4.44
C ASP A 499 -17.52 -20.07 5.37
N GLU A 500 -17.40 -20.75 6.50
CA GLU A 500 -18.45 -20.82 7.52
C GLU A 500 -18.83 -19.43 8.07
N MET A 501 -17.86 -18.53 8.22
CA MET A 501 -18.10 -17.16 8.67
C MET A 501 -19.11 -16.44 7.76
N LEU A 502 -18.96 -16.53 6.44
CA LEU A 502 -19.89 -15.91 5.50
C LEU A 502 -21.18 -16.70 5.36
N ALA A 503 -21.11 -18.04 5.45
CA ALA A 503 -22.27 -18.92 5.31
C ALA A 503 -23.33 -18.68 6.40
N ARG A 504 -22.92 -18.28 7.62
CA ARG A 504 -23.84 -17.88 8.70
C ARG A 504 -24.74 -16.70 8.32
N ASP A 505 -24.24 -15.81 7.46
CA ASP A 505 -24.99 -14.67 6.92
C ASP A 505 -25.67 -15.00 5.57
N GLY A 506 -25.67 -16.28 5.14
CA GLY A 506 -26.18 -16.69 3.83
C GLY A 506 -25.36 -16.16 2.66
N ARG A 507 -24.07 -15.92 2.88
CA ARG A 507 -23.12 -15.37 1.90
C ARG A 507 -21.99 -16.35 1.62
N HIS A 508 -21.20 -16.06 0.61
CA HIS A 508 -20.00 -16.83 0.27
C HIS A 508 -18.91 -15.88 -0.26
N TRP A 509 -17.67 -16.31 -0.14
CA TRP A 509 -16.56 -15.57 -0.75
C TRP A 509 -16.71 -15.57 -2.27
N ARG A 510 -16.46 -14.39 -2.85
CA ARG A 510 -16.21 -14.32 -4.27
C ARG A 510 -14.94 -15.11 -4.59
N MET A 511 -15.00 -15.91 -5.67
CA MET A 511 -13.83 -16.54 -6.26
C MET A 511 -13.34 -15.65 -7.42
N PRO A 512 -12.15 -15.02 -7.28
CA PRO A 512 -11.59 -14.08 -8.25
C PRO A 512 -11.25 -14.70 -9.59
#